data_4cab308f4a73ad2a93fcb38abf82f14e
#
_entry.id   4cab308f4a73ad2a93fcb38abf82f14e
#
_cell.length_a   1.000
_cell.length_b   1.000
_cell.length_c   1.000
_cell.angle_alpha   90.00
_cell.angle_beta   90.00
_cell.angle_gamma   90.00
#
_symmetry.space_group_name_H-M   'P 1'
#
loop_
_entity.id
_entity.type
_entity.pdbx_description
1 polymer ?
#
loop_
_entity_poly.entity_id
_entity_poly.type
_entity_poly.pdbx_seq_one_letter_code
_entity_poly.pdbx_strand_id
1 'polypeptide(L)'
;MNSIQPEHINRHKGSVFTLCTFFCLYIAQAVPSSFLSTALQVLMRENNFSLTTIGLLQLVKLPWIIKFLWAPMVDRRCVTVNDYKRTIIVSELVYAALLLTIGFLHVSTDIYFIIFLVVLSLVTSGTQDVATDALAVLTFKKSDKSMVNSMQSMGSFGGALLGGGVLLMALHRYGWQTVLPFLAIFVLIALLPLLFNKHLTINEKPKETKAKKADFIWFFTQKGIWKQIIFLVIYYAGIFGTLSLLRSFLVDHGYNMKEIGLISGILGTGVAFFASWGAGFFVRKYGVFKARIAFASVILITTLYFFLMLSDAITTLRVCIGVALLWATYGMCTIVVYVSSMEKVRPGREGTDFTIQTVITHLSGMMMAVVSGAIAQHYGYRLFFAIEIAIALASLVYILSVFKQKETNNERTSN
;
A
#
# COMPACT_ATOMS: atom_id res chain seq x y z
N MET A 1 23.08 29.64 -28.67
CA MET A 1 23.14 29.30 -27.24
C MET A 1 21.77 29.67 -26.63
N ASN A 2 20.86 28.67 -26.55
CA ASN A 2 19.55 28.88 -25.93
C ASN A 2 19.72 28.86 -24.41
N SER A 3 19.52 30.01 -23.80
CA SER A 3 19.43 30.13 -22.35
C SER A 3 18.25 29.28 -21.85
N ILE A 4 18.55 28.13 -21.23
CA ILE A 4 17.57 27.33 -20.50
C ILE A 4 17.02 28.21 -19.39
N GLN A 5 15.75 28.60 -19.51
CA GLN A 5 15.12 29.55 -18.59
C GLN A 5 15.11 29.01 -17.16
N PRO A 6 15.43 29.84 -16.16
CA PRO A 6 15.49 29.44 -14.75
C PRO A 6 14.16 28.89 -14.19
N GLU A 7 13.03 29.23 -14.81
CA GLU A 7 11.71 28.68 -14.44
C GLU A 7 11.57 27.16 -14.67
N HIS A 8 12.18 26.60 -15.71
CA HIS A 8 12.14 25.17 -15.99
C HIS A 8 12.93 24.36 -14.94
N ILE A 9 14.06 24.89 -14.49
CA ILE A 9 14.91 24.25 -13.47
C ILE A 9 14.21 24.30 -12.10
N ASN A 10 13.55 25.40 -11.76
CA ASN A 10 12.82 25.55 -10.49
C ASN A 10 11.54 24.69 -10.46
N ARG A 11 10.80 24.55 -11.57
CA ARG A 11 9.66 23.63 -11.66
C ARG A 11 10.08 22.17 -11.48
N HIS A 12 11.21 21.76 -12.04
CA HIS A 12 11.70 20.38 -11.89
C HIS A 12 12.16 20.07 -10.46
N LYS A 13 12.88 20.99 -9.81
CA LYS A 13 13.31 20.88 -8.41
C LYS A 13 12.12 20.84 -7.45
N GLY A 14 11.11 21.67 -7.66
CA GLY A 14 9.87 21.66 -6.87
C GLY A 14 9.09 20.35 -6.99
N SER A 15 9.07 19.73 -8.18
CA SER A 15 8.41 18.44 -8.40
C SER A 15 9.10 17.29 -7.67
N VAL A 16 10.45 17.21 -7.69
CA VAL A 16 11.21 16.19 -6.97
C VAL A 16 11.07 16.34 -5.48
N PHE A 17 11.18 17.55 -4.94
CA PHE A 17 11.01 17.81 -3.50
C PHE A 17 9.60 17.44 -3.03
N THR A 18 8.58 17.69 -3.85
CA THR A 18 7.20 17.29 -3.56
C THR A 18 7.05 15.76 -3.52
N LEU A 19 7.64 15.03 -4.47
CA LEU A 19 7.66 13.57 -4.44
C LEU A 19 8.36 13.03 -3.19
N CYS A 20 9.53 13.61 -2.82
CA CYS A 20 10.21 13.25 -1.57
C CYS A 20 9.35 13.53 -0.34
N THR A 21 8.57 14.63 -0.33
CA THR A 21 7.63 14.93 0.76
C THR A 21 6.61 13.80 0.92
N PHE A 22 5.98 13.36 -0.16
CA PHE A 22 5.03 12.25 -0.10
C PHE A 22 5.69 10.93 0.30
N PHE A 23 6.88 10.62 -0.21
CA PHE A 23 7.62 9.45 0.23
C PHE A 23 7.86 9.46 1.75
N CYS A 24 8.30 10.61 2.31
CA CYS A 24 8.51 10.76 3.74
C CYS A 24 7.21 10.56 4.55
N LEU A 25 6.07 11.06 4.06
CA LEU A 25 4.79 10.87 4.72
C LEU A 25 4.34 9.40 4.70
N TYR A 26 4.50 8.69 3.58
CA TYR A 26 4.13 7.28 3.50
C TYR A 26 5.06 6.38 4.32
N ILE A 27 6.37 6.66 4.37
CA ILE A 27 7.29 5.86 5.19
C ILE A 27 7.10 6.14 6.68
N ALA A 28 6.71 7.37 7.09
CA ALA A 28 6.42 7.74 8.47
C ALA A 28 5.32 6.89 9.09
N GLN A 29 4.29 6.53 8.32
CA GLN A 29 3.21 5.67 8.78
C GLN A 29 3.56 4.18 8.65
N ALA A 30 4.29 3.79 7.60
CA ALA A 30 4.54 2.39 7.30
C ALA A 30 5.57 1.73 8.23
N VAL A 31 6.63 2.44 8.61
CA VAL A 31 7.68 1.91 9.48
C VAL A 31 7.16 1.56 10.87
N PRO A 32 6.50 2.48 11.63
CA PRO A 32 6.01 2.14 12.96
C PRO A 32 4.87 1.11 12.93
N SER A 33 3.97 1.20 11.95
CA SER A 33 2.87 0.24 11.79
C SER A 33 3.39 -1.19 11.55
N SER A 34 4.39 -1.34 10.68
CA SER A 34 5.06 -2.61 10.41
C SER A 34 5.81 -3.13 11.63
N PHE A 35 6.54 -2.25 12.33
CA PHE A 35 7.25 -2.60 13.55
C PHE A 35 6.29 -3.09 14.63
N LEU A 36 5.28 -2.30 14.99
CA LEU A 36 4.32 -2.64 16.05
C LEU A 36 3.60 -3.96 15.74
N SER A 37 3.16 -4.16 14.50
CA SER A 37 2.46 -5.39 14.12
C SER A 37 3.33 -6.64 14.22
N THR A 38 4.66 -6.53 14.06
CA THR A 38 5.59 -7.65 14.14
C THR A 38 6.14 -7.81 15.55
N ALA A 39 6.59 -6.72 16.17
CA ALA A 39 7.21 -6.72 17.51
C ALA A 39 6.24 -7.18 18.59
N LEU A 40 4.97 -6.72 18.56
CA LEU A 40 3.97 -7.15 19.55
C LEU A 40 3.71 -8.65 19.50
N GLN A 41 3.66 -9.25 18.30
CA GLN A 41 3.48 -10.70 18.17
C GLN A 41 4.63 -11.47 18.82
N VAL A 42 5.87 -11.04 18.58
CA VAL A 42 7.09 -11.66 19.14
C VAL A 42 7.10 -11.50 20.66
N LEU A 43 6.97 -10.26 21.15
CA LEU A 43 7.01 -9.97 22.58
C LEU A 43 5.89 -10.64 23.37
N MET A 44 4.68 -10.72 22.83
CA MET A 44 3.59 -11.47 23.47
C MET A 44 3.92 -12.95 23.55
N ARG A 45 4.54 -13.51 22.48
CA ARG A 45 4.95 -14.92 22.51
C ARG A 45 6.04 -15.19 23.54
N GLU A 46 7.02 -14.32 23.65
CA GLU A 46 8.08 -14.38 24.68
C GLU A 46 7.52 -14.27 26.10
N ASN A 47 6.46 -13.48 26.29
CA ASN A 47 5.75 -13.36 27.56
C ASN A 47 4.66 -14.45 27.78
N ASN A 48 4.71 -15.57 27.05
CA ASN A 48 3.83 -16.74 27.18
C ASN A 48 2.33 -16.48 26.92
N PHE A 49 1.97 -15.43 26.17
CA PHE A 49 0.57 -15.26 25.75
C PHE A 49 0.13 -16.37 24.80
N SER A 50 -1.15 -16.76 24.89
CA SER A 50 -1.71 -17.80 24.03
C SER A 50 -1.68 -17.42 22.56
N LEU A 51 -1.52 -18.41 21.67
CA LEU A 51 -1.56 -18.18 20.22
C LEU A 51 -2.89 -17.58 19.76
N THR A 52 -3.99 -17.90 20.45
CA THR A 52 -5.31 -17.31 20.21
C THR A 52 -5.30 -15.80 20.48
N THR A 53 -4.74 -15.38 21.62
CA THR A 53 -4.62 -13.95 21.98
C THR A 53 -3.72 -13.21 20.97
N ILE A 54 -2.61 -13.82 20.55
CA ILE A 54 -1.73 -13.27 19.52
C ILE A 54 -2.46 -13.17 18.16
N GLY A 55 -3.29 -14.17 17.83
CA GLY A 55 -4.12 -14.13 16.62
C GLY A 55 -5.10 -12.96 16.61
N LEU A 56 -5.67 -12.60 17.76
CA LEU A 56 -6.57 -11.44 17.90
C LEU A 56 -5.88 -10.09 17.60
N LEU A 57 -4.53 -10.01 17.66
CA LEU A 57 -3.81 -8.81 17.22
C LEU A 57 -4.07 -8.44 15.75
N GLN A 58 -4.51 -9.39 14.92
CA GLN A 58 -4.89 -9.04 13.54
C GLN A 58 -6.08 -8.07 13.50
N LEU A 59 -6.96 -8.11 14.51
CA LEU A 59 -8.08 -7.17 14.65
C LEU A 59 -7.63 -5.75 14.95
N VAL A 60 -6.42 -5.56 15.47
CA VAL A 60 -5.83 -4.24 15.70
C VAL A 60 -5.71 -3.44 14.39
N LYS A 61 -5.65 -4.12 13.23
CA LYS A 61 -5.61 -3.49 11.90
C LYS A 61 -6.98 -3.04 11.38
N LEU A 62 -8.09 -3.31 12.09
CA LEU A 62 -9.43 -2.88 11.68
C LEU A 62 -9.54 -1.38 11.37
N PRO A 63 -8.92 -0.43 12.13
CA PRO A 63 -8.97 0.98 11.78
C PRO A 63 -8.55 1.27 10.34
N TRP A 64 -7.55 0.56 9.82
CA TRP A 64 -7.11 0.69 8.43
C TRP A 64 -8.15 0.25 7.39
N ILE A 65 -8.99 -0.71 7.74
CA ILE A 65 -10.07 -1.21 6.87
C ILE A 65 -11.27 -0.27 6.96
N ILE A 66 -11.65 0.16 8.18
CA ILE A 66 -12.86 0.96 8.40
C ILE A 66 -12.64 2.47 8.24
N LYS A 67 -11.41 2.94 7.94
CA LYS A 67 -11.09 4.37 7.79
C LYS A 67 -11.97 5.10 6.76
N PHE A 68 -12.56 4.38 5.79
CA PHE A 68 -13.51 4.97 4.83
C PHE A 68 -14.75 5.55 5.51
N LEU A 69 -15.11 5.13 6.73
CA LEU A 69 -16.25 5.66 7.48
C LEU A 69 -16.04 7.11 7.93
N TRP A 70 -14.80 7.50 8.23
CA TRP A 70 -14.47 8.87 8.63
C TRP A 70 -13.73 9.68 7.56
N ALA A 71 -13.34 9.06 6.45
CA ALA A 71 -12.72 9.76 5.33
C ALA A 71 -13.56 10.97 4.83
N PRO A 72 -14.92 10.90 4.76
CA PRO A 72 -15.75 12.06 4.40
C PRO A 72 -15.59 13.26 5.35
N MET A 73 -15.21 13.02 6.62
CA MET A 73 -15.00 14.11 7.58
C MET A 73 -13.68 14.84 7.25
N VAL A 74 -12.65 14.11 6.81
CA VAL A 74 -11.37 14.70 6.35
C VAL A 74 -11.63 15.53 5.10
N ASP A 75 -12.32 14.97 4.09
CA ASP A 75 -12.66 15.69 2.85
C ASP A 75 -13.50 16.95 3.09
N ARG A 76 -14.41 16.90 4.08
CA ARG A 76 -15.25 18.03 4.44
C ARG A 76 -14.47 19.17 5.11
N ARG A 77 -13.46 18.82 5.94
CA ARG A 77 -12.67 19.79 6.71
C ARG A 77 -11.54 20.39 5.88
N CYS A 78 -10.91 19.60 5.00
CA CYS A 78 -9.77 20.01 4.22
C CYS A 78 -10.25 20.60 2.88
N VAL A 79 -10.07 21.90 2.71
CA VAL A 79 -10.43 22.66 1.50
C VAL A 79 -9.19 23.25 0.85
N THR A 80 -8.25 23.74 1.66
CA THR A 80 -6.99 24.35 1.21
C THR A 80 -5.79 23.47 1.49
N VAL A 81 -4.65 23.77 0.87
CA VAL A 81 -3.36 23.08 1.18
C VAL A 81 -3.04 23.15 2.66
N ASN A 82 -3.32 24.28 3.30
CA ASN A 82 -3.03 24.47 4.73
C ASN A 82 -3.90 23.59 5.63
N ASP A 83 -5.14 23.34 5.24
CA ASP A 83 -6.03 22.42 5.98
C ASP A 83 -5.49 20.99 5.94
N TYR A 84 -5.06 20.52 4.76
CA TYR A 84 -4.41 19.22 4.61
C TYR A 84 -3.12 19.13 5.42
N LYS A 85 -2.23 20.13 5.29
CA LYS A 85 -0.99 20.20 6.07
C LYS A 85 -1.28 20.12 7.57
N ARG A 86 -2.22 20.93 8.05
CA ARG A 86 -2.61 20.95 9.48
C ARG A 86 -3.14 19.58 9.93
N THR A 87 -4.00 18.95 9.14
CA THR A 87 -4.55 17.62 9.47
C THR A 87 -3.43 16.58 9.54
N ILE A 88 -2.51 16.54 8.56
CA ILE A 88 -1.37 15.64 8.54
C ILE A 88 -0.45 15.90 9.74
N ILE A 89 -0.08 17.16 9.99
CA ILE A 89 0.80 17.53 11.11
C ILE A 89 0.21 17.13 12.45
N VAL A 90 -1.05 17.45 12.70
CA VAL A 90 -1.71 17.10 13.97
C VAL A 90 -1.79 15.58 14.13
N SER A 91 -2.13 14.85 13.08
CA SER A 91 -2.17 13.37 13.11
C SER A 91 -0.78 12.79 13.41
N GLU A 92 0.28 13.28 12.77
CA GLU A 92 1.65 12.78 13.00
C GLU A 92 2.17 13.13 14.40
N LEU A 93 1.86 14.31 14.93
CA LEU A 93 2.21 14.70 16.31
C LEU A 93 1.51 13.79 17.33
N VAL A 94 0.21 13.52 17.14
CA VAL A 94 -0.52 12.59 18.01
C VAL A 94 0.03 11.18 17.86
N TYR A 95 0.34 10.74 16.64
CA TYR A 95 0.95 9.43 16.39
C TYR A 95 2.29 9.28 17.11
N ALA A 96 3.19 10.26 16.99
CA ALA A 96 4.47 10.26 17.66
C ALA A 96 4.32 10.28 19.20
N ALA A 97 3.37 11.05 19.74
CA ALA A 97 3.07 11.05 21.17
C ALA A 97 2.57 9.71 21.68
N LEU A 98 1.70 9.03 20.90
CA LEU A 98 1.23 7.68 21.22
C LEU A 98 2.39 6.66 21.20
N LEU A 99 3.28 6.72 20.20
CA LEU A 99 4.46 5.86 20.13
C LEU A 99 5.38 6.07 21.35
N LEU A 100 5.60 7.32 21.75
CA LEU A 100 6.34 7.64 22.96
C LEU A 100 5.68 7.04 24.21
N THR A 101 4.36 7.23 24.36
CA THR A 101 3.61 6.69 25.50
C THR A 101 3.70 5.17 25.56
N ILE A 102 3.54 4.50 24.42
CA ILE A 102 3.70 3.03 24.31
C ILE A 102 5.11 2.61 24.71
N GLY A 103 6.13 3.39 24.38
CA GLY A 103 7.54 3.12 24.74
C GLY A 103 7.81 3.11 26.23
N PHE A 104 7.05 3.83 27.04
CA PHE A 104 7.19 3.84 28.51
C PHE A 104 6.47 2.69 29.22
N LEU A 105 5.62 1.94 28.51
CA LEU A 105 4.84 0.84 29.07
C LEU A 105 5.59 -0.50 28.99
N HIS A 106 5.27 -1.41 29.89
CA HIS A 106 5.86 -2.74 29.93
C HIS A 106 4.92 -3.78 29.29
N VAL A 107 5.43 -4.50 28.29
CA VAL A 107 4.62 -5.46 27.53
C VAL A 107 4.04 -6.58 28.42
N SER A 108 4.76 -6.97 29.49
CA SER A 108 4.32 -8.02 30.41
C SER A 108 3.12 -7.64 31.29
N THR A 109 3.02 -6.36 31.69
CA THR A 109 1.98 -5.89 32.63
C THR A 109 0.89 -5.07 31.93
N ASP A 110 1.25 -4.31 30.92
CA ASP A 110 0.39 -3.25 30.36
C ASP A 110 -0.15 -3.59 28.97
N ILE A 111 -0.08 -4.88 28.56
CA ILE A 111 -0.36 -5.31 27.18
C ILE A 111 -1.72 -4.83 26.65
N TYR A 112 -2.78 -4.87 27.46
CA TYR A 112 -4.11 -4.43 27.01
C TYR A 112 -4.16 -2.92 26.76
N PHE A 113 -3.46 -2.15 27.61
CA PHE A 113 -3.36 -0.70 27.41
C PHE A 113 -2.47 -0.36 26.21
N ILE A 114 -1.39 -1.12 26.00
CA ILE A 114 -0.56 -1.01 24.79
C ILE A 114 -1.42 -1.28 23.54
N ILE A 115 -2.20 -2.37 23.52
CA ILE A 115 -3.09 -2.68 22.38
C ILE A 115 -4.09 -1.54 22.14
N PHE A 116 -4.69 -0.99 23.18
CA PHE A 116 -5.60 0.17 23.05
C PHE A 116 -4.89 1.36 22.42
N LEU A 117 -3.69 1.72 22.89
CA LEU A 117 -2.90 2.82 22.33
C LEU A 117 -2.47 2.54 20.88
N VAL A 118 -2.16 1.29 20.54
CA VAL A 118 -1.84 0.88 19.16
C VAL A 118 -3.05 1.04 18.25
N VAL A 119 -4.26 0.64 18.69
CA VAL A 119 -5.50 0.90 17.93
C VAL A 119 -5.69 2.39 17.70
N LEU A 120 -5.51 3.21 18.73
CA LEU A 120 -5.63 4.67 18.63
C LEU A 120 -4.57 5.26 17.67
N SER A 121 -3.33 4.73 17.73
CA SER A 121 -2.26 5.13 16.81
C SER A 121 -2.59 4.80 15.35
N LEU A 122 -3.24 3.66 15.09
CA LEU A 122 -3.67 3.27 13.75
C LEU A 122 -4.87 4.11 13.25
N VAL A 123 -5.78 4.54 14.14
CA VAL A 123 -6.83 5.52 13.79
C VAL A 123 -6.20 6.85 13.34
N THR A 124 -5.20 7.30 14.09
CA THR A 124 -4.49 8.56 13.81
C THR A 124 -3.70 8.46 12.51
N SER A 125 -2.95 7.37 12.34
CA SER A 125 -2.21 7.09 11.11
C SER A 125 -3.15 6.93 9.90
N GLY A 126 -4.30 6.27 10.06
CA GLY A 126 -5.32 6.17 9.01
C GLY A 126 -5.94 7.52 8.63
N THR A 127 -6.06 8.45 9.58
CA THR A 127 -6.52 9.83 9.32
C THR A 127 -5.48 10.62 8.53
N GLN A 128 -4.21 10.50 8.89
CA GLN A 128 -3.08 11.06 8.16
C GLN A 128 -3.03 10.53 6.72
N ASP A 129 -3.20 9.22 6.56
CA ASP A 129 -3.20 8.54 5.26
C ASP A 129 -4.30 9.08 4.33
N VAL A 130 -5.55 9.17 4.82
CA VAL A 130 -6.67 9.76 4.06
C VAL A 130 -6.35 11.20 3.62
N ALA A 131 -5.78 12.02 4.50
CA ALA A 131 -5.42 13.40 4.18
C ALA A 131 -4.26 13.48 3.18
N THR A 132 -3.25 12.60 3.32
CA THR A 132 -2.09 12.51 2.42
C THR A 132 -2.52 12.05 1.02
N ASP A 133 -3.36 11.01 0.94
CA ASP A 133 -3.87 10.49 -0.32
C ASP A 133 -4.73 11.53 -1.06
N ALA A 134 -5.62 12.23 -0.35
CA ALA A 134 -6.42 13.31 -0.93
C ALA A 134 -5.54 14.45 -1.45
N LEU A 135 -4.53 14.85 -0.67
CA LEU A 135 -3.57 15.87 -1.07
C LEU A 135 -2.77 15.41 -2.30
N ALA A 136 -2.37 14.14 -2.39
CA ALA A 136 -1.69 13.57 -3.55
C ALA A 136 -2.57 13.61 -4.80
N VAL A 137 -3.84 13.20 -4.68
CA VAL A 137 -4.82 13.27 -5.79
C VAL A 137 -4.96 14.68 -6.35
N LEU A 138 -5.00 15.69 -5.47
CA LEU A 138 -5.22 17.11 -5.81
C LEU A 138 -3.96 17.81 -6.31
N THR A 139 -2.78 17.43 -5.82
CA THR A 139 -1.50 18.08 -6.15
C THR A 139 -0.96 17.64 -7.51
N PHE A 140 -1.08 16.35 -7.84
CA PHE A 140 -0.44 15.78 -9.01
C PHE A 140 -1.38 15.75 -10.22
N LYS A 141 -0.87 16.20 -11.37
CA LYS A 141 -1.56 16.08 -12.66
C LYS A 141 -1.68 14.60 -13.06
N LYS A 142 -2.59 14.30 -13.98
CA LYS A 142 -2.85 12.93 -14.45
C LYS A 142 -1.57 12.19 -14.88
N SER A 143 -0.66 12.88 -15.59
CA SER A 143 0.64 12.36 -16.03
C SER A 143 1.58 11.95 -14.89
N ASP A 144 1.46 12.61 -13.74
CA ASP A 144 2.41 12.47 -12.63
C ASP A 144 1.86 11.64 -11.46
N LYS A 145 0.58 11.23 -11.53
CA LYS A 145 -0.05 10.36 -10.51
C LYS A 145 0.69 9.04 -10.30
N SER A 146 1.30 8.50 -11.36
CA SER A 146 2.11 7.27 -11.25
C SER A 146 3.36 7.47 -10.38
N MET A 147 3.97 8.64 -10.43
CA MET A 147 5.18 8.93 -9.65
C MET A 147 4.88 9.05 -8.14
N VAL A 148 3.79 9.75 -7.77
CA VAL A 148 3.41 9.82 -6.35
C VAL A 148 2.95 8.48 -5.81
N ASN A 149 2.27 7.66 -6.62
CA ASN A 149 1.90 6.30 -6.23
C ASN A 149 3.13 5.37 -6.10
N SER A 150 4.20 5.62 -6.89
CA SER A 150 5.49 4.97 -6.65
C SER A 150 6.07 5.34 -5.29
N MET A 151 6.01 6.62 -4.89
CA MET A 151 6.44 7.04 -3.55
C MET A 151 5.62 6.38 -2.44
N GLN A 152 4.31 6.24 -2.64
CA GLN A 152 3.42 5.52 -1.71
C GLN A 152 3.81 4.04 -1.57
N SER A 153 3.97 3.34 -2.68
CA SER A 153 4.33 1.92 -2.67
C SER A 153 5.74 1.68 -2.13
N MET A 154 6.71 2.51 -2.54
CA MET A 154 8.07 2.47 -1.99
C MET A 154 8.08 2.75 -0.48
N GLY A 155 7.29 3.73 0.00
CA GLY A 155 7.11 3.99 1.43
C GLY A 155 6.58 2.78 2.17
N SER A 156 5.57 2.10 1.61
CA SER A 156 4.97 0.90 2.20
C SER A 156 5.95 -0.29 2.23
N PHE A 157 6.63 -0.60 1.12
CA PHE A 157 7.61 -1.69 1.07
C PHE A 157 8.87 -1.39 1.88
N GLY A 158 9.38 -0.14 1.81
CA GLY A 158 10.49 0.31 2.65
C GLY A 158 10.13 0.27 4.14
N GLY A 159 8.90 0.66 4.48
CA GLY A 159 8.37 0.56 5.83
C GLY A 159 8.27 -0.87 6.33
N ALA A 160 7.83 -1.79 5.50
CA ALA A 160 7.81 -3.22 5.84
C ALA A 160 9.21 -3.79 6.07
N LEU A 161 10.17 -3.42 5.22
CA LEU A 161 11.57 -3.84 5.34
C LEU A 161 12.24 -3.28 6.60
N LEU A 162 12.09 -1.98 6.84
CA LEU A 162 12.70 -1.31 7.99
C LEU A 162 12.00 -1.68 9.30
N GLY A 163 10.67 -1.59 9.34
CA GLY A 163 9.87 -1.83 10.54
C GLY A 163 9.83 -3.30 10.95
N GLY A 164 9.51 -4.19 10.02
CA GLY A 164 9.40 -5.62 10.27
C GLY A 164 10.73 -6.38 10.24
N GLY A 165 11.80 -5.78 9.72
CA GLY A 165 13.13 -6.38 9.62
C GLY A 165 14.15 -5.69 10.53
N VAL A 166 14.67 -4.55 10.09
CA VAL A 166 15.80 -3.85 10.75
C VAL A 166 15.49 -3.45 12.19
N LEU A 167 14.29 -2.88 12.42
CA LEU A 167 13.90 -2.44 13.77
C LEU A 167 13.60 -3.61 14.72
N LEU A 168 13.24 -4.77 14.19
CA LEU A 168 13.11 -5.97 15.02
C LEU A 168 14.47 -6.45 15.55
N MET A 169 15.53 -6.35 14.73
CA MET A 169 16.90 -6.60 15.19
C MET A 169 17.35 -5.54 16.22
N ALA A 170 16.99 -4.29 16.00
CA ALA A 170 17.25 -3.22 16.95
C ALA A 170 16.52 -3.43 18.28
N LEU A 171 15.26 -3.93 18.23
CA LEU A 171 14.48 -4.30 19.42
C LEU A 171 15.19 -5.35 20.27
N HIS A 172 15.74 -6.40 19.64
CA HIS A 172 16.48 -7.44 20.34
C HIS A 172 17.73 -6.90 21.04
N ARG A 173 18.42 -5.90 20.44
CA ARG A 173 19.68 -5.35 20.99
C ARG A 173 19.47 -4.22 21.99
N TYR A 174 18.50 -3.34 21.77
CA TYR A 174 18.34 -2.08 22.51
C TYR A 174 17.07 -2.05 23.37
N GLY A 175 16.17 -3.02 23.20
CA GLY A 175 14.93 -3.14 23.94
C GLY A 175 13.81 -2.20 23.49
N TRP A 176 12.62 -2.48 24.00
CA TRP A 176 11.36 -1.81 23.65
C TRP A 176 11.38 -0.30 24.00
N GLN A 177 11.81 0.01 25.22
CA GLN A 177 11.84 1.38 25.76
C GLN A 177 12.81 2.32 25.03
N THR A 178 13.76 1.78 24.27
CA THR A 178 14.68 2.56 23.44
C THR A 178 14.16 2.72 22.03
N VAL A 179 13.66 1.65 21.42
CA VAL A 179 13.26 1.67 19.98
C VAL A 179 12.04 2.54 19.74
N LEU A 180 11.05 2.55 20.65
CA LEU A 180 9.81 3.33 20.47
C LEU A 180 10.02 4.85 20.45
N PRO A 181 10.82 5.44 21.35
CA PRO A 181 11.19 6.86 21.25
C PRO A 181 11.93 7.21 19.96
N PHE A 182 12.82 6.33 19.48
CA PHE A 182 13.47 6.54 18.19
C PHE A 182 12.45 6.52 17.02
N LEU A 183 11.44 5.65 17.08
CA LEU A 183 10.35 5.65 16.10
C LEU A 183 9.54 6.95 16.16
N ALA A 184 9.24 7.46 17.34
CA ALA A 184 8.54 8.73 17.48
C ALA A 184 9.35 9.89 16.87
N ILE A 185 10.66 9.96 17.15
CA ILE A 185 11.58 10.94 16.54
C ILE A 185 11.63 10.77 15.02
N PHE A 186 11.70 9.53 14.52
CA PHE A 186 11.68 9.23 13.09
C PHE A 186 10.44 9.81 12.40
N VAL A 187 9.25 9.61 12.98
CA VAL A 187 7.97 10.17 12.47
C VAL A 187 8.05 11.69 12.39
N LEU A 188 8.56 12.35 13.44
CA LEU A 188 8.71 13.81 13.46
C LEU A 188 9.73 14.32 12.42
N ILE A 189 10.84 13.62 12.23
CA ILE A 189 11.82 13.95 11.19
C ILE A 189 11.22 13.80 9.80
N ALA A 190 10.46 12.72 9.56
CA ALA A 190 9.80 12.46 8.29
C ALA A 190 8.72 13.51 7.94
N LEU A 191 8.20 14.25 8.93
CA LEU A 191 7.28 15.35 8.75
C LEU A 191 7.96 16.65 8.23
N LEU A 192 9.27 16.82 8.47
CA LEU A 192 9.99 18.05 8.11
C LEU A 192 9.85 18.48 6.65
N PRO A 193 9.95 17.57 5.64
CA PRO A 193 9.75 17.96 4.25
C PRO A 193 8.39 18.59 3.98
N LEU A 194 7.31 18.14 4.65
CA LEU A 194 5.99 18.75 4.51
C LEU A 194 5.95 20.19 5.06
N LEU A 195 6.61 20.44 6.20
CA LEU A 195 6.66 21.76 6.81
C LEU A 195 7.36 22.77 5.89
N PHE A 196 8.46 22.37 5.28
CA PHE A 196 9.26 23.24 4.40
C PHE A 196 8.79 23.28 2.96
N ASN A 197 7.84 22.41 2.55
CA ASN A 197 7.37 22.38 1.17
C ASN A 197 6.41 23.54 0.87
N LYS A 198 6.93 24.54 0.14
CA LYS A 198 6.18 25.71 -0.35
C LYS A 198 5.61 25.48 -1.77
N HIS A 199 5.93 24.35 -2.43
CA HIS A 199 5.52 24.08 -3.81
C HIS A 199 4.19 23.31 -3.92
N LEU A 200 3.59 22.96 -2.79
CA LEU A 200 2.29 22.29 -2.76
C LEU A 200 1.19 23.26 -3.19
N THR A 201 0.52 22.92 -4.27
CA THR A 201 -0.61 23.68 -4.81
C THR A 201 -1.77 22.74 -5.13
N ILE A 202 -2.98 23.13 -4.84
CA ILE A 202 -4.21 22.44 -5.21
C ILE A 202 -5.22 23.43 -5.75
N ASN A 203 -6.17 22.95 -6.56
CA ASN A 203 -7.34 23.73 -6.88
C ASN A 203 -8.29 23.72 -5.68
N GLU A 204 -8.68 24.91 -5.19
CA GLU A 204 -9.61 25.00 -4.08
C GLU A 204 -10.96 24.36 -4.43
N LYS A 205 -11.52 23.63 -3.47
CA LYS A 205 -12.82 22.98 -3.64
C LYS A 205 -13.94 24.01 -3.55
N PRO A 206 -14.86 24.07 -4.53
CA PRO A 206 -16.07 24.88 -4.39
C PRO A 206 -16.87 24.45 -3.15
N LYS A 207 -17.48 25.41 -2.44
CA LYS A 207 -18.27 25.14 -1.22
C LYS A 207 -19.40 24.12 -1.44
N GLU A 208 -20.00 24.11 -2.62
CA GLU A 208 -21.09 23.22 -3.03
C GLU A 208 -20.66 21.75 -3.19
N THR A 209 -19.37 21.49 -3.37
CA THR A 209 -18.81 20.13 -3.52
C THR A 209 -18.35 19.50 -2.22
N LYS A 210 -18.59 20.15 -1.06
CA LYS A 210 -18.16 19.61 0.24
C LYS A 210 -18.80 18.25 0.54
N ALA A 211 -17.97 17.31 1.00
CA ALA A 211 -18.39 15.97 1.34
C ALA A 211 -19.45 15.96 2.47
N LYS A 212 -20.46 15.10 2.34
CA LYS A 212 -21.46 14.79 3.37
C LYS A 212 -20.99 13.56 4.16
N LYS A 213 -21.46 13.38 5.40
CA LYS A 213 -21.05 12.26 6.26
C LYS A 213 -21.29 10.88 5.62
N ALA A 214 -22.33 10.74 4.80
CA ALA A 214 -22.73 9.48 4.15
C ALA A 214 -22.23 9.35 2.69
N ASP A 215 -21.28 10.17 2.25
CA ASP A 215 -20.81 10.17 0.86
C ASP A 215 -20.12 8.86 0.44
N PHE A 216 -19.68 8.05 1.40
CA PHE A 216 -19.17 6.71 1.12
C PHE A 216 -20.24 5.77 0.51
N ILE A 217 -21.53 5.97 0.84
CA ILE A 217 -22.63 5.19 0.24
C ILE A 217 -22.82 5.60 -1.23
N TRP A 218 -22.77 6.90 -1.50
CA TRP A 218 -22.95 7.46 -2.85
C TRP A 218 -21.79 7.17 -3.80
N PHE A 219 -20.67 6.66 -3.30
CA PHE A 219 -19.58 6.17 -4.13
C PHE A 219 -20.06 5.10 -5.12
N PHE A 220 -20.89 4.17 -4.68
CA PHE A 220 -21.34 3.03 -5.46
C PHE A 220 -22.38 3.38 -6.54
N THR A 221 -22.94 4.59 -6.52
CA THR A 221 -23.92 5.07 -7.50
C THR A 221 -23.27 5.78 -8.71
N GLN A 222 -21.94 5.96 -8.70
CA GLN A 222 -21.24 6.61 -9.80
C GLN A 222 -21.34 5.81 -11.09
N LYS A 223 -21.56 6.51 -12.23
CA LYS A 223 -21.59 5.87 -13.55
C LYS A 223 -20.28 5.14 -13.86
N GLY A 224 -20.38 3.84 -14.09
CA GLY A 224 -19.25 2.98 -14.46
C GLY A 224 -18.31 2.63 -13.30
N ILE A 225 -18.67 2.91 -12.04
CA ILE A 225 -17.84 2.55 -10.88
C ILE A 225 -17.72 1.03 -10.69
N TRP A 226 -18.78 0.27 -11.02
CA TRP A 226 -18.76 -1.18 -10.92
C TRP A 226 -17.72 -1.82 -11.85
N LYS A 227 -17.45 -1.22 -13.02
CA LYS A 227 -16.34 -1.64 -13.88
C LYS A 227 -14.99 -1.47 -13.21
N GLN A 228 -14.83 -0.37 -12.45
CA GLN A 228 -13.61 -0.13 -11.67
C GLN A 228 -13.51 -1.09 -10.47
N ILE A 229 -14.62 -1.34 -9.75
CA ILE A 229 -14.65 -2.27 -8.61
C ILE A 229 -14.28 -3.68 -9.05
N ILE A 230 -14.89 -4.18 -10.14
CA ILE A 230 -14.55 -5.50 -10.70
C ILE A 230 -13.06 -5.56 -11.06
N PHE A 231 -12.54 -4.51 -11.70
CA PHE A 231 -11.11 -4.41 -12.00
C PHE A 231 -10.26 -4.52 -10.72
N LEU A 232 -10.58 -3.76 -9.67
CA LEU A 232 -9.83 -3.77 -8.41
C LEU A 232 -9.85 -5.15 -7.74
N VAL A 233 -10.97 -5.87 -7.82
CA VAL A 233 -11.12 -7.21 -7.21
C VAL A 233 -10.33 -8.25 -7.99
N ILE A 234 -10.48 -8.32 -9.32
CA ILE A 234 -9.91 -9.42 -10.11
C ILE A 234 -8.44 -9.19 -10.50
N TYR A 235 -8.01 -7.92 -10.58
CA TYR A 235 -6.67 -7.58 -11.07
C TYR A 235 -5.56 -8.15 -10.19
N TYR A 236 -5.78 -8.09 -8.88
CA TYR A 236 -4.83 -8.63 -7.90
C TYR A 236 -5.11 -10.08 -7.50
N ALA A 237 -6.29 -10.59 -7.80
CA ALA A 237 -6.72 -11.89 -7.29
C ALA A 237 -5.67 -12.99 -7.56
N GLY A 238 -5.15 -13.07 -8.79
CA GLY A 238 -4.14 -14.05 -9.19
C GLY A 238 -2.75 -13.88 -8.53
N ILE A 239 -2.51 -12.81 -7.78
CA ILE A 239 -1.26 -12.57 -7.05
C ILE A 239 -1.44 -12.67 -5.54
N PHE A 240 -2.57 -12.19 -5.02
CA PHE A 240 -2.82 -12.21 -3.58
C PHE A 240 -2.88 -13.62 -3.02
N GLY A 241 -3.44 -14.58 -3.77
CA GLY A 241 -3.43 -15.98 -3.38
C GLY A 241 -2.01 -16.50 -3.22
N THR A 242 -1.18 -16.31 -4.23
CA THR A 242 0.23 -16.75 -4.21
C THR A 242 1.04 -16.05 -3.11
N LEU A 243 0.86 -14.73 -2.94
CA LEU A 243 1.54 -13.98 -1.86
C LEU A 243 1.16 -14.46 -0.47
N SER A 244 -0.13 -14.76 -0.25
CA SER A 244 -0.63 -15.21 1.05
C SER A 244 -0.08 -16.57 1.44
N LEU A 245 0.08 -17.47 0.47
CA LEU A 245 0.57 -18.83 0.67
C LEU A 245 2.08 -18.98 0.55
N LEU A 246 2.80 -17.94 0.12
CA LEU A 246 4.24 -18.02 -0.14
C LEU A 246 5.03 -18.59 1.03
N ARG A 247 4.75 -18.11 2.25
CA ARG A 247 5.48 -18.57 3.44
C ARG A 247 5.18 -20.03 3.75
N SER A 248 3.91 -20.45 3.68
CA SER A 248 3.52 -21.85 3.87
C SER A 248 4.14 -22.73 2.80
N PHE A 249 4.12 -22.29 1.55
CA PHE A 249 4.78 -22.98 0.45
C PHE A 249 6.28 -23.20 0.70
N LEU A 250 6.99 -22.20 1.22
CA LEU A 250 8.40 -22.30 1.55
C LEU A 250 8.65 -23.29 2.72
N VAL A 251 7.81 -23.25 3.77
CA VAL A 251 7.88 -24.21 4.88
C VAL A 251 7.68 -25.64 4.40
N ASP A 252 6.66 -25.88 3.56
CA ASP A 252 6.35 -27.20 3.02
C ASP A 252 7.46 -27.76 2.11
N HIS A 253 8.33 -26.88 1.58
CA HIS A 253 9.50 -27.26 0.78
C HIS A 253 10.84 -27.23 1.58
N GLY A 254 10.75 -27.23 2.91
CA GLY A 254 11.91 -27.43 3.80
C GLY A 254 12.71 -26.18 4.14
N TYR A 255 12.23 -24.96 3.80
CA TYR A 255 12.90 -23.72 4.17
C TYR A 255 12.66 -23.37 5.64
N ASN A 256 13.70 -23.02 6.36
CA ASN A 256 13.60 -22.59 7.75
C ASN A 256 13.18 -21.11 7.87
N MET A 257 12.80 -20.68 9.08
CA MET A 257 12.31 -19.32 9.35
C MET A 257 13.30 -18.21 8.95
N LYS A 258 14.62 -18.47 9.10
CA LYS A 258 15.66 -17.51 8.72
C LYS A 258 15.73 -17.34 7.19
N GLU A 259 15.71 -18.43 6.46
CA GLU A 259 15.71 -18.44 5.00
C GLU A 259 14.45 -17.76 4.44
N ILE A 260 13.29 -18.06 5.00
CA ILE A 260 12.01 -17.41 4.64
C ILE A 260 12.08 -15.91 4.90
N GLY A 261 12.65 -15.49 6.03
CA GLY A 261 12.87 -14.08 6.34
C GLY A 261 13.78 -13.38 5.32
N LEU A 262 14.84 -14.04 4.89
CA LEU A 262 15.75 -13.50 3.88
C LEU A 262 15.12 -13.47 2.48
N ILE A 263 14.50 -14.57 2.06
CA ILE A 263 13.95 -14.72 0.70
C ILE A 263 12.66 -13.90 0.53
N SER A 264 11.66 -14.10 1.38
CA SER A 264 10.38 -13.40 1.26
C SER A 264 10.42 -11.99 1.87
N GLY A 265 11.10 -11.84 3.02
CA GLY A 265 11.19 -10.57 3.74
C GLY A 265 12.13 -9.59 3.06
N ILE A 266 13.42 -9.87 2.99
CA ILE A 266 14.42 -8.90 2.51
C ILE A 266 14.43 -8.85 0.97
N LEU A 267 14.67 -10.00 0.30
CA LEU A 267 14.73 -10.05 -1.16
C LEU A 267 13.38 -9.61 -1.75
N GLY A 268 12.25 -10.20 -1.28
CA GLY A 268 10.94 -9.92 -1.83
C GLY A 268 10.57 -8.44 -1.70
N THR A 269 10.55 -7.88 -0.48
CA THR A 269 10.18 -6.47 -0.28
C THR A 269 11.14 -5.49 -0.92
N GLY A 270 12.44 -5.81 -0.97
CA GLY A 270 13.44 -5.02 -1.67
C GLY A 270 13.17 -4.96 -3.18
N VAL A 271 12.86 -6.10 -3.80
CA VAL A 271 12.48 -6.16 -5.22
C VAL A 271 11.20 -5.38 -5.47
N ALA A 272 10.17 -5.51 -4.62
CA ALA A 272 8.92 -4.75 -4.76
C ALA A 272 9.14 -3.24 -4.66
N PHE A 273 10.03 -2.79 -3.77
CA PHE A 273 10.41 -1.39 -3.64
C PHE A 273 10.93 -0.81 -4.97
N PHE A 274 11.93 -1.44 -5.58
CA PHE A 274 12.50 -1.00 -6.84
C PHE A 274 11.56 -1.19 -8.04
N ALA A 275 10.80 -2.29 -8.07
CA ALA A 275 9.82 -2.55 -9.11
C ALA A 275 8.69 -1.50 -9.13
N SER A 276 8.25 -1.05 -7.95
CA SER A 276 7.26 0.03 -7.83
C SER A 276 7.78 1.35 -8.39
N TRP A 277 9.05 1.65 -8.16
CA TRP A 277 9.69 2.84 -8.72
C TRP A 277 9.75 2.77 -10.24
N GLY A 278 10.25 1.67 -10.80
CA GLY A 278 10.30 1.45 -12.25
C GLY A 278 8.93 1.48 -12.92
N ALA A 279 7.91 0.89 -12.25
CA ALA A 279 6.54 0.90 -12.73
C ALA A 279 5.94 2.32 -12.85
N GLY A 280 6.29 3.23 -11.95
CA GLY A 280 5.87 4.63 -12.04
C GLY A 280 6.34 5.30 -13.32
N PHE A 281 7.60 5.09 -13.69
CA PHE A 281 8.14 5.59 -14.96
C PHE A 281 7.48 4.93 -16.18
N PHE A 282 7.24 3.61 -16.10
CA PHE A 282 6.56 2.89 -17.18
C PHE A 282 5.15 3.44 -17.41
N VAL A 283 4.36 3.59 -16.35
CA VAL A 283 3.00 4.15 -16.44
C VAL A 283 3.02 5.60 -16.94
N ARG A 284 3.97 6.42 -16.48
CA ARG A 284 4.15 7.80 -16.93
C ARG A 284 4.45 7.89 -18.44
N LYS A 285 5.31 6.98 -18.92
CA LYS A 285 5.76 6.97 -20.33
C LYS A 285 4.73 6.37 -21.29
N TYR A 286 4.10 5.24 -20.92
CA TYR A 286 3.27 4.46 -21.83
C TYR A 286 1.76 4.57 -21.55
N GLY A 287 1.38 5.22 -20.46
CA GLY A 287 -0.02 5.36 -20.02
C GLY A 287 -0.54 4.18 -19.21
N VAL A 288 -1.64 4.42 -18.48
CA VAL A 288 -2.23 3.45 -17.55
C VAL A 288 -2.78 2.22 -18.28
N PHE A 289 -3.36 2.39 -19.48
CA PHE A 289 -3.96 1.27 -20.21
C PHE A 289 -2.91 0.24 -20.65
N LYS A 290 -1.82 0.69 -21.29
CA LYS A 290 -0.71 -0.20 -21.69
C LYS A 290 -0.06 -0.87 -20.48
N ALA A 291 0.08 -0.13 -19.37
CA ALA A 291 0.61 -0.67 -18.12
C ALA A 291 -0.31 -1.74 -17.51
N ARG A 292 -1.64 -1.57 -17.56
CA ARG A 292 -2.60 -2.60 -17.11
C ARG A 292 -2.37 -3.93 -17.84
N ILE A 293 -2.24 -3.87 -19.16
CA ILE A 293 -2.02 -5.07 -19.98
C ILE A 293 -0.65 -5.68 -19.69
N ALA A 294 0.41 -4.86 -19.74
CA ALA A 294 1.77 -5.34 -19.53
C ALA A 294 1.92 -6.02 -18.16
N PHE A 295 1.43 -5.38 -17.08
CA PHE A 295 1.58 -5.95 -15.74
C PHE A 295 0.60 -7.11 -15.49
N ALA A 296 -0.59 -7.14 -16.11
CA ALA A 296 -1.43 -8.33 -16.10
C ALA A 296 -0.77 -9.52 -16.81
N SER A 297 -0.02 -9.27 -17.88
CA SER A 297 0.78 -10.33 -18.52
C SER A 297 1.91 -10.82 -17.61
N VAL A 298 2.53 -9.93 -16.83
CA VAL A 298 3.54 -10.35 -15.84
C VAL A 298 2.89 -11.16 -14.71
N ILE A 299 1.64 -10.85 -14.28
CA ILE A 299 0.89 -11.72 -13.35
C ILE A 299 0.78 -13.13 -13.90
N LEU A 300 0.36 -13.25 -15.15
CA LEU A 300 0.22 -14.55 -15.82
C LEU A 300 1.56 -15.30 -15.91
N ILE A 301 2.63 -14.61 -16.27
CA ILE A 301 3.97 -15.20 -16.33
C ILE A 301 4.41 -15.68 -14.92
N THR A 302 4.14 -14.90 -13.90
CA THR A 302 4.51 -15.24 -12.52
C THR A 302 3.75 -16.47 -12.02
N THR A 303 2.43 -16.53 -12.22
CA THR A 303 1.62 -17.68 -11.80
C THR A 303 1.98 -18.94 -12.59
N LEU A 304 2.24 -18.80 -13.89
CA LEU A 304 2.73 -19.89 -14.72
C LEU A 304 4.12 -20.39 -14.26
N TYR A 305 5.01 -19.49 -13.87
CA TYR A 305 6.33 -19.87 -13.33
C TYR A 305 6.21 -20.75 -12.09
N PHE A 306 5.35 -20.37 -11.12
CA PHE A 306 5.11 -21.18 -9.92
C PHE A 306 4.47 -22.53 -10.25
N PHE A 307 3.54 -22.58 -11.19
CA PHE A 307 2.92 -23.83 -11.66
C PHE A 307 3.97 -24.77 -12.27
N LEU A 308 4.81 -24.26 -13.17
CA LEU A 308 5.87 -25.05 -13.81
C LEU A 308 6.98 -25.48 -12.84
N MET A 309 7.28 -24.64 -11.86
CA MET A 309 8.30 -24.96 -10.83
C MET A 309 7.94 -26.22 -10.05
N LEU A 310 6.64 -26.55 -9.88
CA LEU A 310 6.20 -27.78 -9.23
C LEU A 310 6.47 -29.05 -10.03
N SER A 311 6.76 -28.96 -11.31
CA SER A 311 7.00 -30.12 -12.18
C SER A 311 8.45 -30.61 -12.12
N ASP A 312 9.34 -29.83 -11.55
CA ASP A 312 10.78 -30.09 -11.46
C ASP A 312 11.31 -30.02 -10.02
N ALA A 313 12.58 -30.36 -9.83
CA ALA A 313 13.24 -30.18 -8.52
C ALA A 313 13.22 -28.69 -8.09
N ILE A 314 12.67 -28.44 -6.91
CA ILE A 314 12.58 -27.09 -6.32
C ILE A 314 13.93 -26.74 -5.70
N THR A 315 14.71 -25.96 -6.43
CA THR A 315 16.02 -25.45 -5.96
C THR A 315 15.87 -24.06 -5.37
N THR A 316 16.76 -23.68 -4.45
CA THR A 316 16.77 -22.34 -3.84
C THR A 316 16.85 -21.22 -4.87
N LEU A 317 17.61 -21.40 -5.94
CA LEU A 317 17.69 -20.41 -7.02
C LEU A 317 16.33 -20.21 -7.72
N ARG A 318 15.63 -21.29 -8.07
CA ARG A 318 14.28 -21.22 -8.66
C ARG A 318 13.28 -20.54 -7.73
N VAL A 319 13.35 -20.84 -6.43
CA VAL A 319 12.52 -20.18 -5.43
C VAL A 319 12.83 -18.69 -5.35
N CYS A 320 14.10 -18.28 -5.29
CA CYS A 320 14.49 -16.87 -5.26
C CYS A 320 13.99 -16.12 -6.51
N ILE A 321 14.09 -16.72 -7.69
CA ILE A 321 13.56 -16.15 -8.94
C ILE A 321 12.04 -16.01 -8.86
N GLY A 322 11.32 -17.04 -8.41
CA GLY A 322 9.86 -17.00 -8.25
C GLY A 322 9.42 -15.93 -7.28
N VAL A 323 10.08 -15.82 -6.13
CA VAL A 323 9.80 -14.78 -5.13
C VAL A 323 10.09 -13.38 -5.68
N ALA A 324 11.21 -13.20 -6.37
CA ALA A 324 11.54 -11.93 -7.01
C ALA A 324 10.49 -11.53 -8.05
N LEU A 325 10.08 -12.45 -8.93
CA LEU A 325 8.99 -12.23 -9.90
C LEU A 325 7.67 -11.86 -9.21
N LEU A 326 7.29 -12.59 -8.17
CA LEU A 326 6.04 -12.37 -7.43
C LEU A 326 5.99 -10.98 -6.80
N TRP A 327 7.04 -10.61 -6.09
CA TRP A 327 7.12 -9.32 -5.42
C TRP A 327 7.31 -8.15 -6.41
N ALA A 328 8.06 -8.35 -7.51
CA ALA A 328 8.14 -7.36 -8.58
C ALA A 328 6.76 -7.12 -9.19
N THR A 329 6.04 -8.18 -9.51
CA THR A 329 4.69 -8.12 -10.07
C THR A 329 3.74 -7.40 -9.11
N TYR A 330 3.77 -7.72 -7.82
CA TYR A 330 2.97 -7.06 -6.81
C TYR A 330 3.26 -5.56 -6.74
N GLY A 331 4.55 -5.17 -6.69
CA GLY A 331 4.97 -3.78 -6.70
C GLY A 331 4.50 -3.02 -7.96
N MET A 332 4.66 -3.60 -9.14
CA MET A 332 4.21 -2.99 -10.40
C MET A 332 2.70 -2.83 -10.47
N CYS A 333 1.96 -3.87 -10.12
CA CYS A 333 0.50 -3.86 -10.17
C CYS A 333 -0.11 -2.85 -9.20
N THR A 334 0.50 -2.64 -8.03
CA THR A 334 0.07 -1.64 -7.06
C THR A 334 -0.01 -0.24 -7.68
N ILE A 335 0.97 0.14 -8.52
CA ILE A 335 0.97 1.45 -9.18
C ILE A 335 -0.24 1.62 -10.11
N VAL A 336 -0.55 0.61 -10.90
CA VAL A 336 -1.71 0.64 -11.82
C VAL A 336 -3.03 0.75 -11.06
N VAL A 337 -3.18 0.00 -9.98
CA VAL A 337 -4.38 0.03 -9.13
C VAL A 337 -4.55 1.40 -8.52
N TYR A 338 -3.52 1.97 -7.90
CA TYR A 338 -3.59 3.26 -7.24
C TYR A 338 -3.82 4.41 -8.23
N VAL A 339 -3.11 4.43 -9.38
CA VAL A 339 -3.36 5.43 -10.43
C VAL A 339 -4.79 5.35 -10.93
N SER A 340 -5.29 4.12 -11.19
CA SER A 340 -6.67 3.91 -11.63
C SER A 340 -7.69 4.39 -10.60
N SER A 341 -7.40 4.19 -9.32
CA SER A 341 -8.24 4.66 -8.21
C SER A 341 -8.22 6.18 -8.10
N MET A 342 -7.04 6.82 -8.23
CA MET A 342 -6.93 8.29 -8.25
C MET A 342 -7.63 8.96 -9.44
N GLU A 343 -7.82 8.25 -10.56
CA GLU A 343 -8.56 8.74 -11.71
C GLU A 343 -10.08 8.63 -11.56
N LYS A 344 -10.54 7.86 -10.57
CA LYS A 344 -11.95 7.55 -10.32
C LYS A 344 -12.45 8.11 -8.98
N VAL A 345 -12.07 9.35 -8.69
CA VAL A 345 -12.53 10.08 -7.51
C VAL A 345 -13.47 11.22 -7.93
N ARG A 346 -14.47 11.48 -7.11
CA ARG A 346 -15.38 12.62 -7.30
C ARG A 346 -14.74 13.90 -6.76
N PRO A 347 -14.93 15.06 -7.42
CA PRO A 347 -14.48 16.35 -6.90
C PRO A 347 -15.01 16.61 -5.48
N GLY A 348 -14.14 17.02 -4.57
CA GLY A 348 -14.48 17.26 -3.17
C GLY A 348 -14.58 16.01 -2.29
N ARG A 349 -14.30 14.80 -2.84
CA ARG A 349 -14.34 13.50 -2.14
C ARG A 349 -13.13 12.65 -2.44
N GLU A 350 -12.00 13.31 -2.68
CA GLU A 350 -10.77 12.67 -3.14
C GLU A 350 -10.27 11.64 -2.13
N GLY A 351 -10.25 11.98 -0.85
CA GLY A 351 -9.84 11.07 0.23
C GLY A 351 -10.82 9.92 0.41
N THR A 352 -12.13 10.22 0.42
CA THR A 352 -13.18 9.21 0.60
C THR A 352 -13.17 8.18 -0.53
N ASP A 353 -13.24 8.64 -1.78
CA ASP A 353 -13.37 7.76 -2.93
C ASP A 353 -12.11 6.94 -3.18
N PHE A 354 -10.92 7.52 -2.95
CA PHE A 354 -9.67 6.79 -3.03
C PHE A 354 -9.55 5.74 -1.92
N THR A 355 -9.88 6.12 -0.68
CA THR A 355 -9.88 5.21 0.47
C THR A 355 -10.81 4.01 0.27
N ILE A 356 -12.03 4.22 -0.23
CA ILE A 356 -12.97 3.11 -0.52
C ILE A 356 -12.34 2.13 -1.50
N GLN A 357 -11.73 2.61 -2.57
CA GLN A 357 -11.11 1.77 -3.60
C GLN A 357 -9.93 0.98 -3.04
N THR A 358 -9.07 1.60 -2.24
CA THR A 358 -7.95 0.89 -1.58
C THR A 358 -8.44 -0.15 -0.58
N VAL A 359 -9.50 0.14 0.18
CA VAL A 359 -10.14 -0.83 1.10
C VAL A 359 -10.74 -2.01 0.34
N ILE A 360 -11.43 -1.78 -0.78
CA ILE A 360 -11.97 -2.86 -1.63
C ILE A 360 -10.82 -3.77 -2.10
N THR A 361 -9.70 -3.20 -2.52
CA THR A 361 -8.52 -3.97 -2.94
C THR A 361 -7.96 -4.82 -1.79
N HIS A 362 -7.85 -4.25 -0.58
CA HIS A 362 -7.37 -4.99 0.59
C HIS A 362 -8.33 -6.12 1.01
N LEU A 363 -9.64 -5.87 1.00
CA LEU A 363 -10.64 -6.88 1.31
C LEU A 363 -10.62 -8.04 0.27
N SER A 364 -10.47 -7.70 -1.02
CA SER A 364 -10.27 -8.71 -2.06
C SER A 364 -9.05 -9.60 -1.78
N GLY A 365 -7.92 -8.98 -1.39
CA GLY A 365 -6.72 -9.73 -1.02
C GLY A 365 -6.94 -10.65 0.19
N MET A 366 -7.65 -10.18 1.23
CA MET A 366 -7.98 -10.99 2.39
C MET A 366 -8.89 -12.18 2.02
N MET A 367 -9.90 -11.96 1.17
CA MET A 367 -10.77 -13.04 0.68
C MET A 367 -9.96 -14.05 -0.14
N MET A 368 -9.09 -13.59 -1.04
CA MET A 368 -8.22 -14.48 -1.81
C MET A 368 -7.28 -15.30 -0.92
N ALA A 369 -6.75 -14.72 0.15
CA ALA A 369 -5.91 -15.45 1.09
C ALA A 369 -6.64 -16.64 1.73
N VAL A 370 -7.91 -16.45 2.13
CA VAL A 370 -8.74 -17.50 2.72
C VAL A 370 -9.08 -18.59 1.70
N VAL A 371 -9.55 -18.17 0.52
CA VAL A 371 -9.95 -19.09 -0.56
C VAL A 371 -8.75 -19.90 -1.05
N SER A 372 -7.63 -19.25 -1.28
CA SER A 372 -6.37 -19.88 -1.73
C SER A 372 -5.85 -20.88 -0.71
N GLY A 373 -5.93 -20.54 0.60
CA GLY A 373 -5.57 -21.46 1.68
C GLY A 373 -6.43 -22.72 1.66
N ALA A 374 -7.74 -22.60 1.53
CA ALA A 374 -8.65 -23.72 1.45
C ALA A 374 -8.38 -24.60 0.21
N ILE A 375 -8.15 -24.00 -0.95
CA ILE A 375 -7.84 -24.73 -2.18
C ILE A 375 -6.52 -25.49 -2.03
N ALA A 376 -5.46 -24.83 -1.58
CA ALA A 376 -4.14 -25.46 -1.42
C ALA A 376 -4.17 -26.60 -0.39
N GLN A 377 -4.92 -26.43 0.71
CA GLN A 377 -5.07 -27.43 1.77
C GLN A 377 -5.79 -28.70 1.28
N HIS A 378 -6.85 -28.57 0.47
CA HIS A 378 -7.68 -29.71 0.07
C HIS A 378 -7.23 -30.33 -1.26
N TYR A 379 -6.66 -29.54 -2.16
CA TYR A 379 -6.37 -29.98 -3.54
C TYR A 379 -4.90 -29.82 -3.94
N GLY A 380 -4.06 -29.28 -3.03
CA GLY A 380 -2.63 -29.08 -3.24
C GLY A 380 -2.29 -27.87 -4.10
N TYR A 381 -0.99 -27.54 -4.09
CA TYR A 381 -0.46 -26.36 -4.78
C TYR A 381 -0.63 -26.38 -6.31
N ARG A 382 -0.65 -27.56 -6.94
CA ARG A 382 -0.76 -27.67 -8.40
C ARG A 382 -2.11 -27.15 -8.90
N LEU A 383 -3.22 -27.59 -8.30
CA LEU A 383 -4.55 -27.09 -8.66
C LEU A 383 -4.71 -25.62 -8.26
N PHE A 384 -4.16 -25.24 -7.11
CA PHE A 384 -4.16 -23.85 -6.68
C PHE A 384 -3.52 -22.93 -7.73
N PHE A 385 -2.29 -23.18 -8.19
CA PHE A 385 -1.66 -22.36 -9.22
C PHE A 385 -2.37 -22.44 -10.58
N ALA A 386 -3.00 -23.54 -10.94
CA ALA A 386 -3.83 -23.63 -12.16
C ALA A 386 -5.03 -22.67 -12.08
N ILE A 387 -5.67 -22.56 -10.91
CA ILE A 387 -6.77 -21.61 -10.69
C ILE A 387 -6.27 -20.17 -10.74
N GLU A 388 -5.11 -19.87 -10.14
CA GLU A 388 -4.50 -18.53 -10.19
C GLU A 388 -4.17 -18.12 -11.65
N ILE A 389 -3.71 -19.05 -12.50
CA ILE A 389 -3.52 -18.82 -13.94
C ILE A 389 -4.86 -18.49 -14.61
N ALA A 390 -5.92 -19.23 -14.32
CA ALA A 390 -7.26 -18.98 -14.89
C ALA A 390 -7.78 -17.58 -14.46
N ILE A 391 -7.59 -17.19 -13.22
CA ILE A 391 -7.95 -15.85 -12.71
C ILE A 391 -7.11 -14.76 -13.41
N ALA A 392 -5.81 -14.97 -13.59
CA ALA A 392 -4.93 -14.03 -14.28
C ALA A 392 -5.34 -13.84 -15.75
N LEU A 393 -5.70 -14.92 -16.44
CA LEU A 393 -6.25 -14.88 -17.80
C LEU A 393 -7.59 -14.13 -17.85
N ALA A 394 -8.51 -14.44 -16.93
CA ALA A 394 -9.79 -13.74 -16.83
C ALA A 394 -9.61 -12.23 -16.59
N SER A 395 -8.65 -11.85 -15.74
CA SER A 395 -8.29 -10.45 -15.50
C SER A 395 -7.78 -9.77 -16.78
N LEU A 396 -6.88 -10.41 -17.52
CA LEU A 396 -6.36 -9.88 -18.78
C LEU A 396 -7.46 -9.72 -19.84
N VAL A 397 -8.34 -10.71 -20.01
CA VAL A 397 -9.49 -10.64 -20.91
C VAL A 397 -10.44 -9.51 -20.50
N TYR A 398 -10.71 -9.37 -19.20
CA TYR A 398 -11.54 -8.29 -18.69
C TYR A 398 -10.95 -6.91 -19.02
N ILE A 399 -9.64 -6.70 -18.82
CA ILE A 399 -8.97 -5.44 -19.15
C ILE A 399 -9.12 -5.12 -20.63
N LEU A 400 -8.86 -6.10 -21.50
CA LEU A 400 -8.94 -5.93 -22.95
C LEU A 400 -10.38 -5.62 -23.43
N SER A 401 -11.40 -6.23 -22.80
CA SER A 401 -12.80 -6.02 -23.18
C SER A 401 -13.38 -4.69 -22.68
N VAL A 402 -13.08 -4.33 -21.41
CA VAL A 402 -13.76 -3.20 -20.75
C VAL A 402 -13.06 -1.87 -20.96
N PHE A 403 -11.72 -1.84 -21.04
CA PHE A 403 -10.95 -0.59 -21.06
C PHE A 403 -10.53 -0.14 -22.48
N LYS A 404 -10.41 -1.05 -23.45
CA LYS A 404 -10.02 -0.75 -24.85
C LYS A 404 -10.92 0.27 -25.55
N GLN A 405 -12.23 0.27 -25.25
CA GLN A 405 -13.19 1.18 -25.89
C GLN A 405 -13.01 2.67 -25.53
N LYS A 406 -12.35 3.01 -24.42
CA LYS A 406 -12.22 4.39 -24.00
C LYS A 406 -11.10 5.17 -24.67
N GLU A 407 -9.99 4.53 -25.05
CA GLU A 407 -8.89 5.21 -25.76
C GLU A 407 -9.28 5.56 -27.20
N THR A 408 -9.96 4.64 -27.90
CA THR A 408 -10.40 4.88 -29.30
C THR A 408 -11.40 6.04 -29.42
N ASN A 409 -12.22 6.28 -28.40
CA ASN A 409 -13.16 7.42 -28.40
C ASN A 409 -12.51 8.75 -28.03
N ASN A 410 -11.47 8.75 -27.20
CA ASN A 410 -10.74 9.98 -26.85
C ASN A 410 -9.82 10.45 -28.00
N GLU A 411 -9.25 9.53 -28.77
CA GLU A 411 -8.47 9.90 -29.98
C GLU A 411 -9.35 10.40 -31.12
N ARG A 412 -10.62 9.97 -31.22
CA ARG A 412 -11.59 10.48 -32.22
C ARG A 412 -12.21 11.82 -31.84
N THR A 413 -12.17 12.22 -30.58
CA THR A 413 -12.67 13.54 -30.12
C THR A 413 -11.57 14.60 -29.98
N SER A 414 -10.30 14.24 -30.19
CA SER A 414 -9.15 15.15 -30.15
C SER A 414 -8.56 15.45 -31.53
N ASN A 415 -9.15 14.94 -32.62
CA ASN A 415 -8.93 15.32 -34.01
C ASN A 415 -10.17 16.04 -34.54
#